data_f508f6d7ab34a72bb48a1134984abf0a
#
_entry.id   f508f6d7ab34a72bb48a1134984abf0a
#
_cell.length_a   1.000
_cell.length_b   1.000
_cell.length_c   1.000
_cell.angle_alpha   90.00
_cell.angle_beta   90.00
_cell.angle_gamma   90.00
#
_symmetry.space_group_name_H-M   'P 1'
#
loop_
_entity.id
_entity.type
_entity.pdbx_description
1 polymer ?
#
loop_
_entity_poly.entity_id
_entity_poly.type
_entity_poly.pdbx_seq_one_letter_code
_entity_poly.pdbx_strand_id
1 'polypeptide(L)'
;AKIASDFDKPDGLTVVPPDTVEAFLDPLPISEIHGVGPVTARELRELGIETAGELGAADVSTLEARFGQRGRELHDRARGVDDREVTPRGRPKSLSRESAFTEPTDEPEAKREKVSALAADVAARAQSRGAMYRTIGIKVVTPPFDVNTRASSLSGPVDEPDLVESVALDLLDEFEDAQVRKLGVRVSNLAFGEQDQARLDGFEPTDEDSGSRTSKSVETAETVDSVGGRITDWIGGSESEPTGSDGDTSTTREGQSSLVEFE
;
A
#
# COMPACT_ATOMS: atom_id res chain seq x y z
N ALA A 1 19.17 1.09 10.03
CA ALA A 1 18.46 0.14 10.89
C ALA A 1 17.69 -0.91 10.07
N LYS A 2 16.79 -0.51 9.12
CA LYS A 2 15.94 -1.45 8.36
C LYS A 2 16.75 -2.48 7.56
N ILE A 3 17.77 -2.06 6.80
CA ILE A 3 18.61 -2.97 5.99
C ILE A 3 19.33 -3.97 6.90
N ALA A 4 20.00 -3.51 7.97
CA ALA A 4 20.66 -4.41 8.91
C ALA A 4 19.70 -5.41 9.56
N SER A 5 18.45 -5.00 9.83
CA SER A 5 17.41 -5.88 10.37
C SER A 5 16.97 -6.99 9.40
N ASP A 6 17.10 -6.77 8.09
CA ASP A 6 16.69 -7.75 7.07
C ASP A 6 17.87 -8.54 6.49
N PHE A 7 19.12 -8.13 6.78
CA PHE A 7 20.34 -8.57 6.10
C PHE A 7 20.65 -10.06 6.29
N ASP A 8 20.40 -10.60 7.47
CA ASP A 8 20.75 -11.98 7.81
C ASP A 8 19.55 -12.75 8.40
N LYS A 9 18.36 -12.54 7.80
CA LYS A 9 17.15 -13.28 8.17
C LYS A 9 17.19 -14.71 7.61
N PRO A 10 16.53 -15.71 8.29
CA PRO A 10 15.61 -15.56 9.42
C PRO A 10 16.26 -15.45 10.79
N ASP A 11 17.43 -16.00 11.03
CA ASP A 11 17.98 -16.18 12.39
C ASP A 11 19.28 -15.40 12.65
N GLY A 12 19.63 -14.46 11.79
CA GLY A 12 20.86 -13.69 11.89
C GLY A 12 20.78 -12.47 12.80
N LEU A 13 21.94 -12.03 13.28
CA LEU A 13 22.15 -10.78 14.02
C LEU A 13 23.19 -9.92 13.32
N THR A 14 22.75 -8.82 12.73
CA THR A 14 23.64 -7.85 12.08
C THR A 14 23.75 -6.58 12.91
N VAL A 15 24.95 -6.25 13.37
CA VAL A 15 25.26 -5.05 14.13
C VAL A 15 26.14 -4.14 13.26
N VAL A 16 25.65 -2.94 12.99
CA VAL A 16 26.36 -1.92 12.20
C VAL A 16 26.61 -0.70 13.09
N PRO A 17 27.85 -0.53 13.60
CA PRO A 17 28.25 0.67 14.36
C PRO A 17 28.13 1.95 13.52
N PRO A 18 27.90 3.11 14.13
CA PRO A 18 27.70 4.37 13.41
C PRO A 18 28.83 4.74 12.45
N ASP A 19 30.07 4.43 12.82
CA ASP A 19 31.29 4.71 12.05
C ASP A 19 31.54 3.74 10.89
N THR A 20 30.75 2.67 10.79
CA THR A 20 30.86 1.63 9.74
C THR A 20 29.67 1.61 8.78
N VAL A 21 28.71 2.54 8.93
CA VAL A 21 27.46 2.53 8.14
C VAL A 21 27.72 2.64 6.64
N GLU A 22 28.58 3.55 6.22
CA GLU A 22 28.92 3.76 4.80
C GLU A 22 29.59 2.52 4.24
N ALA A 23 30.61 1.97 4.90
CA ALA A 23 31.28 0.75 4.48
C ALA A 23 30.37 -0.49 4.44
N PHE A 24 29.36 -0.54 5.31
CA PHE A 24 28.34 -1.59 5.26
C PHE A 24 27.41 -1.44 4.06
N LEU A 25 27.03 -0.21 3.70
CA LEU A 25 26.10 0.08 2.60
C LEU A 25 26.77 -0.04 1.23
N ASP A 26 28.01 0.41 1.08
CA ASP A 26 28.73 0.50 -0.19
C ASP A 26 28.58 -0.71 -1.12
N PRO A 27 28.81 -1.96 -0.68
CA PRO A 27 28.72 -3.13 -1.55
C PRO A 27 27.29 -3.59 -1.86
N LEU A 28 26.28 -3.00 -1.21
CA LEU A 28 24.92 -3.49 -1.35
C LEU A 28 24.30 -3.10 -2.70
N PRO A 29 23.52 -4.00 -3.30
CA PRO A 29 22.74 -3.64 -4.49
C PRO A 29 21.79 -2.46 -4.19
N ILE A 30 21.61 -1.56 -5.14
CA ILE A 30 20.71 -0.39 -5.00
C ILE A 30 19.27 -0.78 -4.62
N SER A 31 18.81 -1.99 -4.96
CA SER A 31 17.49 -2.49 -4.60
C SER A 31 17.27 -2.65 -3.09
N GLU A 32 18.35 -2.74 -2.31
CA GLU A 32 18.29 -2.81 -0.84
C GLU A 32 18.04 -1.44 -0.19
N ILE A 33 18.30 -0.36 -0.92
CA ILE A 33 18.10 0.99 -0.42
C ILE A 33 16.61 1.30 -0.33
N HIS A 34 16.20 1.75 0.86
CA HIS A 34 14.80 2.11 1.10
C HIS A 34 14.30 3.17 0.13
N GLY A 35 13.23 2.85 -0.59
CA GLY A 35 12.68 3.71 -1.62
C GLY A 35 13.15 3.38 -3.04
N VAL A 36 14.05 2.42 -3.23
CA VAL A 36 14.44 1.90 -4.54
C VAL A 36 13.62 0.64 -4.84
N GLY A 37 12.53 0.82 -5.59
CA GLY A 37 11.76 -0.30 -6.14
C GLY A 37 12.28 -0.71 -7.54
N PRO A 38 11.69 -1.75 -8.18
CA PRO A 38 12.15 -2.28 -9.46
C PRO A 38 12.29 -1.24 -10.57
N VAL A 39 11.36 -0.29 -10.64
CA VAL A 39 11.38 0.80 -11.64
C VAL A 39 12.57 1.74 -11.38
N THR A 40 12.70 2.24 -10.16
CA THR A 40 13.80 3.13 -9.78
C THR A 40 15.15 2.44 -9.92
N ALA A 41 15.25 1.15 -9.55
CA ALA A 41 16.48 0.38 -9.72
C ALA A 41 16.89 0.24 -11.20
N ARG A 42 15.92 0.06 -12.10
CA ARG A 42 16.19 0.03 -13.54
C ARG A 42 16.71 1.36 -14.04
N GLU A 43 16.05 2.46 -13.65
CA GLU A 43 16.45 3.81 -14.06
C GLU A 43 17.83 4.20 -13.51
N LEU A 44 18.18 3.79 -12.28
CA LEU A 44 19.53 3.98 -11.73
C LEU A 44 20.58 3.18 -12.51
N ARG A 45 20.29 1.93 -12.90
CA ARG A 45 21.19 1.13 -13.74
C ARG A 45 21.40 1.72 -15.13
N GLU A 46 20.39 2.37 -15.70
CA GLU A 46 20.54 3.14 -16.95
C GLU A 46 21.54 4.30 -16.81
N LEU A 47 21.74 4.82 -15.60
CA LEU A 47 22.78 5.81 -15.25
C LEU A 47 24.13 5.18 -14.87
N GLY A 48 24.25 3.84 -14.94
CA GLY A 48 25.46 3.12 -14.56
C GLY A 48 25.64 2.93 -13.06
N ILE A 49 24.56 3.03 -12.28
CA ILE A 49 24.56 2.93 -10.82
C ILE A 49 23.94 1.59 -10.42
N GLU A 50 24.72 0.68 -9.85
CA GLU A 50 24.29 -0.68 -9.47
C GLU A 50 24.32 -0.91 -7.96
N THR A 51 25.20 -0.20 -7.24
CA THR A 51 25.42 -0.35 -5.80
C THR A 51 25.07 0.91 -5.02
N ALA A 52 24.90 0.76 -3.69
CA ALA A 52 24.69 1.89 -2.81
C ALA A 52 25.91 2.83 -2.78
N GLY A 53 27.13 2.29 -2.81
CA GLY A 53 28.34 3.11 -2.90
C GLY A 53 28.39 3.97 -4.15
N GLU A 54 28.07 3.40 -5.32
CA GLU A 54 27.99 4.16 -6.58
C GLU A 54 26.88 5.23 -6.52
N LEU A 55 25.73 4.92 -5.89
CA LEU A 55 24.65 5.89 -5.69
C LEU A 55 25.06 7.02 -4.75
N GLY A 56 25.80 6.71 -3.67
CA GLY A 56 26.34 7.68 -2.73
C GLY A 56 27.49 8.52 -3.29
N ALA A 57 28.18 8.05 -4.33
CA ALA A 57 29.23 8.76 -5.05
C ALA A 57 28.74 9.53 -6.29
N ALA A 58 27.49 9.31 -6.71
CA ALA A 58 26.93 9.92 -7.89
C ALA A 58 26.72 11.43 -7.73
N ASP A 59 26.77 12.15 -8.85
CA ASP A 59 26.47 13.59 -8.83
C ASP A 59 25.00 13.85 -8.48
N VAL A 60 24.79 14.58 -7.39
CA VAL A 60 23.46 14.89 -6.86
C VAL A 60 22.60 15.64 -7.89
N SER A 61 23.20 16.52 -8.69
CA SER A 61 22.44 17.29 -9.70
C SER A 61 21.90 16.38 -10.81
N THR A 62 22.64 15.35 -11.19
CA THR A 62 22.18 14.32 -12.14
C THR A 62 21.02 13.51 -11.58
N LEU A 63 21.10 13.11 -10.30
CA LEU A 63 20.03 12.40 -9.62
C LEU A 63 18.79 13.27 -9.45
N GLU A 64 18.95 14.55 -9.11
CA GLU A 64 17.83 15.50 -8.99
C GLU A 64 17.17 15.79 -10.35
N ALA A 65 17.94 15.88 -11.41
CA ALA A 65 17.38 16.06 -12.76
C ALA A 65 16.49 14.87 -13.18
N ARG A 66 16.85 13.65 -12.77
CA ARG A 66 16.10 12.42 -13.12
C ARG A 66 14.94 12.12 -12.17
N PHE A 67 15.13 12.31 -10.88
CA PHE A 67 14.20 11.86 -9.82
C PHE A 67 13.63 13.00 -8.97
N GLY A 68 13.98 14.26 -9.26
CA GLY A 68 13.61 15.41 -8.43
C GLY A 68 14.23 15.33 -7.03
N GLN A 69 13.56 15.89 -6.03
CA GLN A 69 14.00 15.85 -4.63
C GLN A 69 14.29 14.43 -4.13
N ARG A 70 13.58 13.43 -4.67
CA ARG A 70 13.79 12.03 -4.34
C ARG A 70 15.21 11.55 -4.70
N GLY A 71 15.83 12.11 -5.76
CA GLY A 71 17.22 11.78 -6.13
C GLY A 71 18.20 12.13 -5.01
N ARG A 72 18.07 13.31 -4.42
CA ARG A 72 18.86 13.72 -3.25
C ARG A 72 18.61 12.80 -2.05
N GLU A 73 17.36 12.48 -1.76
CA GLU A 73 17.02 11.56 -0.66
C GLU A 73 17.62 10.16 -0.85
N LEU A 74 17.66 9.64 -2.07
CA LEU A 74 18.25 8.34 -2.38
C LEU A 74 19.77 8.38 -2.21
N HIS A 75 20.44 9.45 -2.69
CA HIS A 75 21.86 9.67 -2.49
C HIS A 75 22.23 9.70 -1.01
N ASP A 76 21.50 10.48 -0.19
CA ASP A 76 21.76 10.60 1.24
C ASP A 76 21.54 9.26 1.98
N ARG A 77 20.47 8.54 1.64
CA ARG A 77 20.22 7.20 2.20
C ARG A 77 21.30 6.18 1.83
N ALA A 78 21.85 6.26 0.63
CA ALA A 78 22.94 5.40 0.18
C ALA A 78 24.21 5.61 1.00
N ARG A 79 24.43 6.82 1.51
CA ARG A 79 25.51 7.18 2.43
C ARG A 79 25.20 6.95 3.92
N GLY A 80 23.99 6.44 4.19
CA GLY A 80 23.54 6.23 5.57
C GLY A 80 23.06 7.51 6.28
N VAL A 81 22.91 8.61 5.56
CA VAL A 81 22.39 9.88 6.10
C VAL A 81 20.86 9.86 6.06
N ASP A 82 20.23 9.94 7.21
CA ASP A 82 18.78 10.02 7.36
C ASP A 82 18.46 10.85 8.62
N ASP A 83 18.29 12.14 8.41
CA ASP A 83 18.03 13.12 9.47
C ASP A 83 16.53 13.30 9.77
N ARG A 84 15.69 12.43 9.22
CA ARG A 84 14.24 12.50 9.46
C ARG A 84 13.93 12.20 10.92
N GLU A 85 13.15 13.07 11.53
CA GLU A 85 12.64 12.84 12.86
C GLU A 85 11.69 11.64 12.90
N VAL A 86 11.78 10.81 13.95
CA VAL A 86 10.83 9.74 14.19
C VAL A 86 9.54 10.34 14.73
N THR A 87 8.58 10.52 13.86
CA THR A 87 7.27 11.08 14.23
C THR A 87 6.21 9.97 14.31
N PRO A 88 5.20 10.12 15.19
CA PRO A 88 4.06 9.22 15.20
C PRO A 88 3.39 9.16 13.82
N ARG A 89 2.89 7.98 13.43
CA ARG A 89 2.07 7.87 12.21
C ARG A 89 0.86 8.80 12.34
N GLY A 90 0.66 9.61 11.31
CA GLY A 90 -0.56 10.39 11.17
C GLY A 90 -1.80 9.51 10.93
N ARG A 91 -2.96 10.15 10.72
CA ARG A 91 -4.19 9.44 10.37
C ARG A 91 -3.98 8.61 9.10
N PRO A 92 -4.56 7.40 9.01
CA PRO A 92 -4.43 6.57 7.82
C PRO A 92 -5.07 7.26 6.61
N LYS A 93 -4.47 7.10 5.45
CA LYS A 93 -5.02 7.59 4.17
C LYS A 93 -5.99 6.60 3.53
N SER A 94 -5.96 5.35 3.97
CA SER A 94 -6.81 4.26 3.50
C SER A 94 -6.93 3.17 4.55
N LEU A 95 -8.01 2.38 4.47
CA LEU A 95 -8.24 1.18 5.24
C LEU A 95 -8.49 0.03 4.27
N SER A 96 -7.89 -1.13 4.52
CA SER A 96 -8.07 -2.30 3.67
C SER A 96 -8.02 -3.59 4.46
N ARG A 97 -8.63 -4.63 3.90
CA ARG A 97 -8.54 -6.01 4.36
C ARG A 97 -8.34 -6.93 3.18
N GLU A 98 -7.47 -7.92 3.34
CA GLU A 98 -7.19 -8.92 2.30
C GLU A 98 -7.27 -10.32 2.91
N SER A 99 -7.74 -11.28 2.11
CA SER A 99 -7.77 -12.70 2.48
C SER A 99 -7.42 -13.57 1.27
N ALA A 100 -6.58 -14.57 1.47
CA ALA A 100 -6.28 -15.57 0.47
C ALA A 100 -7.28 -16.74 0.54
N PHE A 101 -7.44 -17.44 -0.57
CA PHE A 101 -8.02 -18.78 -0.58
C PHE A 101 -6.92 -19.79 -0.28
N THR A 102 -7.28 -20.92 0.31
CA THR A 102 -6.36 -22.05 0.53
C THR A 102 -5.80 -22.54 -0.79
N GLU A 103 -6.67 -22.66 -1.79
CA GLU A 103 -6.32 -22.95 -3.18
C GLU A 103 -7.02 -21.91 -4.07
N PRO A 104 -6.43 -21.53 -5.23
CA PRO A 104 -7.10 -20.64 -6.16
C PRO A 104 -8.46 -21.19 -6.60
N THR A 105 -9.47 -20.33 -6.64
CA THR A 105 -10.85 -20.71 -7.02
C THR A 105 -11.38 -19.84 -8.16
N ASP A 106 -12.21 -20.43 -9.00
CA ASP A 106 -13.01 -19.78 -10.03
C ASP A 106 -14.52 -19.69 -9.65
N GLU A 107 -14.91 -20.28 -8.50
CA GLU A 107 -16.28 -20.28 -8.02
C GLU A 107 -16.80 -18.87 -7.70
N PRO A 108 -17.81 -18.35 -8.43
CA PRO A 108 -18.30 -16.97 -8.23
C PRO A 108 -18.85 -16.74 -6.82
N GLU A 109 -19.62 -17.71 -6.29
CA GLU A 109 -20.24 -17.63 -4.96
C GLU A 109 -19.20 -17.48 -3.84
N ALA A 110 -18.13 -18.29 -3.88
CA ALA A 110 -17.05 -18.22 -2.90
C ALA A 110 -16.29 -16.88 -2.97
N LYS A 111 -16.12 -16.32 -4.17
CA LYS A 111 -15.52 -15.01 -4.37
C LYS A 111 -16.42 -13.90 -3.81
N ARG A 112 -17.72 -13.92 -4.09
CA ARG A 112 -18.69 -12.94 -3.59
C ARG A 112 -18.79 -12.98 -2.08
N GLU A 113 -18.95 -14.16 -1.47
CA GLU A 113 -18.99 -14.31 -0.01
C GLU A 113 -17.73 -13.71 0.66
N LYS A 114 -16.56 -13.99 0.10
CA LYS A 114 -15.30 -13.45 0.63
C LYS A 114 -15.22 -11.91 0.49
N VAL A 115 -15.66 -11.34 -0.63
CA VAL A 115 -15.69 -9.88 -0.81
C VAL A 115 -16.68 -9.23 0.16
N SER A 116 -17.87 -9.80 0.35
CA SER A 116 -18.86 -9.32 1.31
C SER A 116 -18.31 -9.28 2.74
N ALA A 117 -17.67 -10.37 3.18
CA ALA A 117 -17.02 -10.43 4.48
C ALA A 117 -15.92 -9.37 4.66
N LEU A 118 -15.07 -9.19 3.62
CA LEU A 118 -14.00 -8.19 3.64
C LEU A 118 -14.55 -6.76 3.62
N ALA A 119 -15.63 -6.51 2.88
CA ALA A 119 -16.31 -5.21 2.83
C ALA A 119 -16.88 -4.84 4.19
N ALA A 120 -17.56 -5.78 4.86
CA ALA A 120 -18.09 -5.58 6.21
C ALA A 120 -16.96 -5.26 7.21
N ASP A 121 -15.84 -5.99 7.18
CA ASP A 121 -14.69 -5.75 8.06
C ASP A 121 -14.09 -4.34 7.83
N VAL A 122 -13.96 -3.92 6.58
CA VAL A 122 -13.39 -2.61 6.23
C VAL A 122 -14.35 -1.48 6.64
N ALA A 123 -15.65 -1.64 6.38
CA ALA A 123 -16.68 -0.68 6.76
C ALA A 123 -16.75 -0.50 8.29
N ALA A 124 -16.78 -1.60 9.05
CA ALA A 124 -16.76 -1.56 10.51
C ALA A 124 -15.52 -0.85 11.06
N ARG A 125 -14.35 -1.09 10.45
CA ARG A 125 -13.10 -0.41 10.82
C ARG A 125 -13.13 1.08 10.48
N ALA A 126 -13.75 1.48 9.37
CA ALA A 126 -13.92 2.89 9.01
C ALA A 126 -14.82 3.59 10.02
N GLN A 127 -15.97 2.99 10.36
CA GLN A 127 -16.90 3.50 11.35
C GLN A 127 -16.26 3.63 12.74
N SER A 128 -15.54 2.61 13.21
CA SER A 128 -14.87 2.64 14.51
C SER A 128 -13.83 3.77 14.65
N ARG A 129 -13.33 4.28 13.52
CA ARG A 129 -12.37 5.38 13.45
C ARG A 129 -13.00 6.73 13.10
N GLY A 130 -14.31 6.79 12.92
CA GLY A 130 -15.03 7.98 12.46
C GLY A 130 -14.56 8.46 11.09
N ALA A 131 -14.15 7.53 10.24
CA ALA A 131 -13.61 7.82 8.91
C ALA A 131 -14.69 7.69 7.84
N MET A 132 -14.95 8.75 7.11
CA MET A 132 -15.67 8.75 5.83
C MET A 132 -14.70 8.48 4.67
N TYR A 133 -15.18 7.95 3.56
CA TYR A 133 -14.34 7.61 2.41
C TYR A 133 -14.99 8.06 1.11
N ARG A 134 -14.16 8.38 0.11
CA ARG A 134 -14.60 8.77 -1.24
C ARG A 134 -14.28 7.76 -2.31
N THR A 135 -13.47 6.76 -2.02
CA THR A 135 -13.07 5.75 -3.01
C THR A 135 -13.15 4.37 -2.39
N ILE A 136 -13.84 3.48 -3.07
CA ILE A 136 -13.97 2.07 -2.73
C ILE A 136 -13.28 1.27 -3.84
N GLY A 137 -12.47 0.29 -3.48
CA GLY A 137 -11.75 -0.52 -4.46
C GLY A 137 -11.56 -1.95 -4.02
N ILE A 138 -11.29 -2.80 -5.00
CA ILE A 138 -10.91 -4.19 -4.80
C ILE A 138 -9.50 -4.46 -5.32
N LYS A 139 -8.90 -5.48 -4.77
CA LYS A 139 -7.68 -6.10 -5.23
C LYS A 139 -7.95 -7.57 -5.50
N VAL A 140 -7.66 -8.00 -6.71
CA VAL A 140 -7.80 -9.39 -7.14
C VAL A 140 -6.42 -9.91 -7.53
N VAL A 141 -5.97 -10.96 -6.87
CA VAL A 141 -4.71 -11.63 -7.21
C VAL A 141 -5.02 -12.94 -7.89
N THR A 142 -4.63 -13.06 -9.14
CA THR A 142 -4.77 -14.27 -9.96
C THR A 142 -3.45 -15.06 -10.00
N PRO A 143 -3.48 -16.38 -10.26
CA PRO A 143 -2.26 -17.16 -10.41
C PRO A 143 -1.38 -16.66 -11.59
N PRO A 144 -0.04 -16.73 -11.49
CA PRO A 144 0.71 -17.15 -10.31
C PRO A 144 0.72 -16.13 -9.16
N PHE A 145 0.70 -14.81 -9.43
CA PHE A 145 0.63 -13.69 -8.49
C PHE A 145 0.33 -12.36 -9.23
N ASP A 146 -0.45 -12.40 -10.29
CA ASP A 146 -0.82 -11.19 -11.02
C ASP A 146 -1.80 -10.36 -10.20
N VAL A 147 -1.46 -9.10 -9.95
CA VAL A 147 -2.23 -8.20 -9.11
C VAL A 147 -3.06 -7.26 -9.98
N ASN A 148 -4.37 -7.38 -9.85
CA ASN A 148 -5.34 -6.50 -10.48
C ASN A 148 -6.03 -5.65 -9.42
N THR A 149 -6.22 -4.35 -9.71
CA THR A 149 -6.94 -3.44 -8.84
C THR A 149 -8.01 -2.69 -9.62
N ARG A 150 -9.19 -2.54 -9.01
CA ARG A 150 -10.27 -1.71 -9.54
C ARG A 150 -10.78 -0.81 -8.42
N ALA A 151 -11.23 0.37 -8.78
CA ALA A 151 -11.76 1.31 -7.81
C ALA A 151 -12.83 2.19 -8.43
N SER A 152 -13.82 2.56 -7.62
CA SER A 152 -14.87 3.52 -7.94
C SER A 152 -14.77 4.70 -6.99
N SER A 153 -14.87 5.92 -7.53
CA SER A 153 -14.86 7.15 -6.76
C SER A 153 -16.26 7.72 -6.62
N LEU A 154 -16.62 8.11 -5.41
CA LEU A 154 -17.91 8.67 -5.05
C LEU A 154 -17.90 10.20 -5.20
N SER A 155 -19.06 10.80 -5.37
CA SER A 155 -19.23 12.26 -5.48
C SER A 155 -18.83 13.02 -4.21
N GLY A 156 -18.96 12.38 -3.04
CA GLY A 156 -18.63 12.93 -1.73
C GLY A 156 -18.15 11.87 -0.75
N PRO A 157 -17.64 12.26 0.43
CA PRO A 157 -17.31 11.35 1.49
C PRO A 157 -18.58 10.72 2.09
N VAL A 158 -18.57 9.41 2.31
CA VAL A 158 -19.66 8.62 2.90
C VAL A 158 -19.11 7.69 3.98
N ASP A 159 -20.00 7.17 4.84
CA ASP A 159 -19.70 6.16 5.87
C ASP A 159 -20.69 4.98 5.85
N GLU A 160 -21.33 4.76 4.71
CA GLU A 160 -22.39 3.77 4.51
C GLU A 160 -21.79 2.36 4.23
N PRO A 161 -21.93 1.39 5.16
CA PRO A 161 -21.36 0.05 5.00
C PRO A 161 -21.86 -0.70 3.78
N ASP A 162 -23.17 -0.64 3.51
CA ASP A 162 -23.79 -1.37 2.40
C ASP A 162 -23.27 -0.89 1.04
N LEU A 163 -22.83 0.37 0.96
CA LEU A 163 -22.24 0.91 -0.24
C LEU A 163 -20.85 0.33 -0.51
N VAL A 164 -20.07 0.01 0.54
CA VAL A 164 -18.76 -0.65 0.36
C VAL A 164 -18.95 -2.02 -0.25
N GLU A 165 -19.93 -2.78 0.24
CA GLU A 165 -20.23 -4.11 -0.26
C GLU A 165 -20.75 -4.07 -1.70
N SER A 166 -21.77 -3.25 -1.99
CA SER A 166 -22.36 -3.19 -3.33
C SER A 166 -21.33 -2.79 -4.39
N VAL A 167 -20.54 -1.74 -4.14
CA VAL A 167 -19.50 -1.29 -5.07
C VAL A 167 -18.38 -2.33 -5.22
N ALA A 168 -17.99 -2.99 -4.13
CA ALA A 168 -16.95 -4.02 -4.20
C ALA A 168 -17.41 -5.26 -4.99
N LEU A 169 -18.69 -5.63 -4.89
CA LEU A 169 -19.29 -6.72 -5.68
C LEU A 169 -19.42 -6.34 -7.16
N ASP A 170 -19.86 -5.13 -7.48
CA ASP A 170 -19.92 -4.63 -8.86
C ASP A 170 -18.54 -4.65 -9.54
N LEU A 171 -17.50 -4.25 -8.81
CA LEU A 171 -16.13 -4.29 -9.32
C LEU A 171 -15.59 -5.72 -9.47
N LEU A 172 -16.09 -6.67 -8.67
CA LEU A 172 -15.72 -8.08 -8.76
C LEU A 172 -16.27 -8.77 -10.01
N ASP A 173 -17.39 -8.31 -10.56
CA ASP A 173 -18.04 -8.91 -11.73
C ASP A 173 -17.10 -9.01 -12.94
N GLU A 174 -16.16 -8.09 -13.10
CA GLU A 174 -15.11 -8.17 -14.15
C GLU A 174 -14.23 -9.44 -14.02
N PHE A 175 -14.20 -10.05 -12.83
CA PHE A 175 -13.37 -11.21 -12.51
C PHE A 175 -14.20 -12.47 -12.22
N GLU A 176 -15.46 -12.52 -12.68
CA GLU A 176 -16.38 -13.64 -12.41
C GLU A 176 -15.79 -14.96 -12.90
N ASP A 177 -15.23 -14.98 -14.11
CA ASP A 177 -14.64 -16.19 -14.73
C ASP A 177 -13.17 -16.40 -14.39
N ALA A 178 -12.55 -15.47 -13.64
CA ALA A 178 -11.13 -15.54 -13.33
C ALA A 178 -10.85 -16.49 -12.17
N GLN A 179 -9.76 -17.27 -12.28
CA GLN A 179 -9.22 -18.00 -11.16
C GLN A 179 -8.55 -17.03 -10.17
N VAL A 180 -9.01 -16.99 -8.93
CA VAL A 180 -8.59 -16.03 -7.91
C VAL A 180 -7.90 -16.73 -6.76
N ARG A 181 -6.71 -16.23 -6.40
CA ARG A 181 -5.91 -16.69 -5.26
C ARG A 181 -6.16 -15.86 -4.00
N LYS A 182 -6.38 -14.54 -4.14
CA LYS A 182 -6.53 -13.61 -3.03
C LYS A 182 -7.45 -12.46 -3.41
N LEU A 183 -8.27 -12.05 -2.47
CA LEU A 183 -9.15 -10.89 -2.61
C LEU A 183 -8.85 -9.87 -1.51
N GLY A 184 -9.04 -8.61 -1.83
CA GLY A 184 -8.95 -7.50 -0.90
C GLY A 184 -10.00 -6.44 -1.19
N VAL A 185 -10.49 -5.79 -0.12
CA VAL A 185 -11.35 -4.61 -0.20
C VAL A 185 -10.63 -3.45 0.46
N ARG A 186 -10.75 -2.25 -0.11
CA ARG A 186 -10.11 -1.03 0.36
C ARG A 186 -11.06 0.15 0.26
N VAL A 187 -11.02 1.01 1.27
CA VAL A 187 -11.57 2.36 1.21
C VAL A 187 -10.43 3.37 1.34
N SER A 188 -10.48 4.46 0.58
CA SER A 188 -9.44 5.48 0.55
C SER A 188 -10.01 6.88 0.32
N ASN A 189 -9.12 7.89 0.26
CA ASN A 189 -9.52 9.29 0.30
C ASN A 189 -10.37 9.56 1.54
N LEU A 190 -9.79 9.18 2.70
CA LEU A 190 -10.48 9.24 3.99
C LEU A 190 -10.61 10.70 4.45
N ALA A 191 -11.80 11.05 4.95
CA ALA A 191 -12.09 12.27 5.67
C ALA A 191 -12.52 11.92 7.11
N PHE A 192 -12.03 12.68 8.09
CA PHE A 192 -12.35 12.50 9.51
C PHE A 192 -13.07 13.76 10.00
N GLY A 193 -14.29 13.64 10.51
CA GLY A 193 -15.18 14.77 10.86
C GLY A 193 -14.51 15.87 11.68
N GLU A 194 -14.98 17.10 11.53
CA GLU A 194 -14.71 18.40 12.19
C GLU A 194 -13.27 18.95 12.27
N GLN A 195 -12.20 18.16 12.08
CA GLN A 195 -10.83 18.68 12.12
C GLN A 195 -10.15 18.80 10.75
N ASP A 196 -10.77 18.29 9.70
CA ASP A 196 -10.23 18.35 8.33
C ASP A 196 -10.93 19.40 7.43
N GLN A 197 -11.80 20.22 7.97
CA GLN A 197 -12.13 21.48 7.30
C GLN A 197 -10.85 22.30 7.25
N ALA A 198 -10.23 22.36 6.08
CA ALA A 198 -9.20 23.34 5.82
C ALA A 198 -9.76 24.69 6.30
N ARG A 199 -9.11 25.27 7.29
CA ARG A 199 -9.38 26.67 7.66
C ARG A 199 -9.17 27.48 6.40
N LEU A 200 -10.24 27.94 5.83
CA LEU A 200 -10.27 29.06 4.89
C LEU A 200 -10.04 30.36 5.66
N ASP A 201 -9.02 30.39 6.51
CA ASP A 201 -8.54 31.59 7.18
C ASP A 201 -7.75 32.38 6.12
N GLY A 202 -8.45 33.18 5.34
CA GLY A 202 -7.85 34.03 4.32
C GLY A 202 -8.78 34.45 3.21
N PHE A 203 -10.05 34.05 3.23
CA PHE A 203 -11.04 34.60 2.33
C PHE A 203 -11.86 35.65 3.07
N GLU A 204 -11.41 36.91 3.07
CA GLU A 204 -12.28 38.02 3.37
C GLU A 204 -13.26 38.20 2.19
N PRO A 205 -14.59 38.14 2.42
CA PRO A 205 -15.53 38.47 1.38
C PRO A 205 -15.40 39.94 1.08
N THR A 206 -14.89 40.28 -0.10
CA THR A 206 -15.12 41.59 -0.67
C THR A 206 -16.59 41.69 -1.05
N ASP A 207 -17.33 42.43 -0.25
CA ASP A 207 -18.64 42.90 -0.63
C ASP A 207 -18.49 43.78 -1.88
N GLU A 208 -18.84 43.24 -3.05
CA GLU A 208 -19.43 43.99 -4.17
C GLU A 208 -19.94 43.01 -5.23
N ASP A 209 -21.19 42.95 -5.38
CA ASP A 209 -22.10 43.14 -6.49
C ASP A 209 -23.23 42.11 -6.57
N SER A 210 -24.39 42.63 -6.34
CA SER A 210 -25.70 42.05 -6.59
C SER A 210 -25.93 41.82 -8.08
N GLY A 211 -25.98 40.58 -8.54
CA GLY A 211 -26.28 40.25 -9.94
C GLY A 211 -26.93 38.88 -10.10
N SER A 212 -28.28 38.88 -10.03
CA SER A 212 -29.18 37.84 -10.53
C SER A 212 -28.67 37.07 -11.75
N ARG A 213 -28.75 35.73 -11.73
CA ARG A 213 -29.43 34.92 -12.76
C ARG A 213 -29.16 33.44 -12.72
N THR A 214 -30.27 32.71 -12.56
CA THR A 214 -30.76 31.60 -13.39
C THR A 214 -30.08 30.24 -13.28
N SER A 215 -30.87 29.36 -12.67
CA SER A 215 -30.87 27.90 -12.86
C SER A 215 -30.51 27.46 -14.29
N LYS A 216 -29.57 26.51 -14.39
CA LYS A 216 -29.53 25.60 -15.53
C LYS A 216 -29.18 24.19 -15.11
N SER A 217 -29.99 23.30 -15.58
CA SER A 217 -30.15 21.88 -15.42
C SER A 217 -28.89 21.04 -15.67
N VAL A 218 -28.78 20.01 -14.85
CA VAL A 218 -28.42 18.62 -15.18
C VAL A 218 -27.71 18.40 -16.52
N GLU A 219 -26.46 17.98 -16.45
CA GLU A 219 -25.86 17.20 -17.53
C GLU A 219 -25.02 16.05 -16.99
N THR A 220 -25.41 14.91 -17.39
CA THR A 220 -24.90 13.55 -17.50
C THR A 220 -23.46 13.30 -17.05
N ALA A 221 -23.35 12.24 -16.23
CA ALA A 221 -22.13 11.53 -15.88
C ALA A 221 -21.29 11.16 -17.11
N GLU A 222 -20.12 11.74 -17.24
CA GLU A 222 -19.06 11.18 -18.08
C GLU A 222 -18.31 10.12 -17.29
N THR A 223 -18.32 8.93 -17.85
CA THR A 223 -17.50 7.77 -17.45
C THR A 223 -16.04 8.16 -17.62
N VAL A 224 -15.36 8.42 -16.52
CA VAL A 224 -13.93 8.70 -16.54
C VAL A 224 -13.20 7.36 -16.53
N ASP A 225 -12.47 7.16 -17.61
CA ASP A 225 -11.54 6.07 -17.91
C ASP A 225 -10.70 5.63 -16.70
N SER A 226 -10.53 4.32 -16.54
CA SER A 226 -9.84 3.66 -15.46
C SER A 226 -8.39 4.14 -15.32
N VAL A 227 -8.15 5.02 -14.36
CA VAL A 227 -6.79 5.34 -13.93
C VAL A 227 -6.31 4.21 -13.02
N GLY A 228 -5.48 3.33 -13.58
CA GLY A 228 -4.82 2.25 -12.84
C GLY A 228 -4.02 2.82 -11.65
N GLY A 229 -4.52 2.60 -10.44
CA GLY A 229 -3.83 2.97 -9.22
C GLY A 229 -2.50 2.23 -9.12
N ARG A 230 -1.43 2.93 -8.76
CA ARG A 230 -0.09 2.34 -8.63
C ARG A 230 -0.08 1.31 -7.51
N ILE A 231 0.61 0.19 -7.75
CA ILE A 231 0.82 -0.92 -6.78
C ILE A 231 1.30 -0.43 -5.41
N THR A 232 2.02 0.70 -5.36
CA THR A 232 2.54 1.32 -4.14
C THR A 232 1.47 1.76 -3.15
N ASP A 233 0.24 2.05 -3.60
CA ASP A 233 -0.84 2.49 -2.72
C ASP A 233 -1.44 1.36 -1.88
N TRP A 234 -1.25 0.10 -2.30
CA TRP A 234 -1.71 -1.08 -1.57
C TRP A 234 -0.73 -1.58 -0.49
N ILE A 235 0.55 -1.22 -0.59
CA ILE A 235 1.61 -1.74 0.30
C ILE A 235 1.66 -0.99 1.65
N GLY A 236 1.07 0.20 1.74
CA GLY A 236 1.20 1.10 2.89
C GLY A 236 0.19 0.92 4.03
N GLY A 237 -0.64 -0.12 4.07
CA GLY A 237 -1.77 -0.18 4.98
C GLY A 237 -2.07 -1.48 5.72
N SER A 238 -1.19 -2.49 5.70
CA SER A 238 -1.45 -3.72 6.46
C SER A 238 -0.87 -3.64 7.88
N GLU A 239 -1.66 -3.19 8.84
CA GLU A 239 -1.42 -3.53 10.24
C GLU A 239 -1.95 -4.94 10.47
N SER A 240 -1.06 -5.93 10.55
CA SER A 240 -1.37 -7.23 11.12
C SER A 240 -1.33 -7.12 12.64
N GLU A 241 -2.48 -7.15 13.28
CA GLU A 241 -2.54 -7.40 14.73
C GLU A 241 -2.20 -8.86 15.01
N PRO A 242 -1.40 -9.16 16.05
CA PRO A 242 -1.18 -10.53 16.49
C PRO A 242 -2.46 -11.02 17.18
N THR A 243 -3.14 -11.98 16.57
CA THR A 243 -4.16 -12.77 17.29
C THR A 243 -3.44 -13.70 18.25
N GLY A 244 -3.48 -13.36 19.53
CA GLY A 244 -3.18 -14.29 20.60
C GLY A 244 -4.24 -15.40 20.61
N SER A 245 -3.80 -16.63 20.47
CA SER A 245 -4.57 -17.82 20.76
C SER A 245 -3.74 -18.69 21.69
N ASP A 246 -4.01 -18.61 22.97
CA ASP A 246 -3.73 -19.65 23.94
C ASP A 246 -4.56 -20.88 23.59
N GLY A 247 -3.91 -22.02 23.50
CA GLY A 247 -4.58 -23.30 23.26
C GLY A 247 -3.61 -24.47 23.35
N ASP A 248 -3.24 -24.77 24.60
CA ASP A 248 -2.62 -26.02 25.05
C ASP A 248 -3.43 -27.24 24.60
N THR A 249 -2.78 -28.20 23.92
CA THR A 249 -3.00 -29.64 24.10
C THR A 249 -1.86 -30.46 23.50
N SER A 250 -1.13 -31.09 24.39
CA SER A 250 -0.22 -32.18 24.19
C SER A 250 -0.84 -33.38 23.43
N THR A 251 -0.15 -33.90 22.42
CA THR A 251 -0.17 -35.36 22.18
C THR A 251 1.11 -35.79 21.46
N THR A 252 1.86 -36.55 22.18
CA THR A 252 3.02 -37.37 21.80
C THR A 252 2.64 -38.37 20.71
N ARG A 253 3.44 -38.51 19.64
CA ARG A 253 3.63 -39.79 18.96
C ARG A 253 4.99 -39.83 18.26
N GLU A 254 5.76 -40.81 18.71
CA GLU A 254 7.00 -41.37 18.15
C GLU A 254 6.79 -41.91 16.72
N GLY A 255 7.87 -41.95 15.94
CA GLY A 255 8.01 -43.02 14.96
C GLY A 255 8.70 -42.64 13.66
N GLN A 256 9.99 -42.95 13.64
CA GLN A 256 10.74 -43.64 12.60
C GLN A 256 11.39 -42.83 11.47
N SER A 257 12.72 -42.97 11.59
CA SER A 257 13.79 -42.81 10.61
C SER A 257 13.60 -43.62 9.32
N SER A 258 14.08 -43.08 8.20
CA SER A 258 14.86 -43.86 7.24
C SER A 258 15.79 -42.94 6.43
N LEU A 259 17.06 -43.19 6.60
CA LEU A 259 18.17 -42.85 5.71
C LEU A 259 17.95 -43.48 4.33
N VAL A 260 18.22 -42.74 3.26
CA VAL A 260 18.73 -43.32 2.00
C VAL A 260 19.83 -42.43 1.49
N GLU A 261 21.07 -42.93 1.56
CA GLU A 261 22.20 -42.51 0.75
C GLU A 261 21.96 -42.91 -0.70
N PHE A 262 22.39 -42.07 -1.63
CA PHE A 262 22.94 -42.49 -2.92
C PHE A 262 23.91 -41.45 -3.47
N GLU A 263 25.11 -41.92 -3.78
CA GLU A 263 26.25 -41.57 -4.59
C GLU A 263 26.20 -40.27 -5.42
#